data_5c786f3ff37500431a064159497779a9
#
_entry.id   5c786f3ff37500431a064159497779a9
#
_cell.length_a   1.000
_cell.length_b   1.000
_cell.length_c   1.000
_cell.angle_alpha   90.00
_cell.angle_beta   90.00
_cell.angle_gamma   90.00
#
_symmetry.space_group_name_H-M   'P 1'
#
loop_
_entity.id
_entity.type
_entity.pdbx_description
1 polymer ?
#
loop_
_entity_poly.entity_id
_entity_poly.type
_entity_poly.pdbx_seq_one_letter_code
_entity_poly.pdbx_strand_id
1 'polypeptide(L)'
;MGGVVGTPKNCIDILEHGEAVIAFPEGVRGMNKPFSQRYQLQEFGNGFMRLALQTNTPIVPFAVVGSEEQAPSLGSFAPRARLLSMPAFPLVLTLFPFPVRYHIFFGAPLEFRGNPHGEDEVIVKKADQVKRRIEAMLGEGLRRRQSIFF
;
A
#
# COMPACT_ATOMS: atom_id res chain seq x y z
N MET A 1 8.63 -23.32 3.23
CA MET A 1 8.01 -22.09 2.72
C MET A 1 8.97 -21.47 1.73
N GLY A 2 8.56 -21.35 0.45
CA GLY A 2 9.36 -20.71 -0.59
C GLY A 2 8.95 -19.24 -0.73
N GLY A 3 9.90 -18.32 -0.58
CA GLY A 3 9.67 -16.92 -0.94
C GLY A 3 9.76 -16.76 -2.46
N VAL A 4 8.85 -15.99 -3.04
CA VAL A 4 8.86 -15.66 -4.47
C VAL A 4 9.27 -14.20 -4.63
N VAL A 5 10.19 -13.94 -5.54
CA VAL A 5 10.59 -12.57 -5.87
C VAL A 5 9.41 -11.87 -6.55
N GLY A 6 9.04 -10.68 -6.08
CA GLY A 6 7.90 -9.90 -6.59
C GLY A 6 8.13 -9.28 -7.96
N THR A 7 8.42 -10.11 -8.97
CA THR A 7 8.49 -9.68 -10.36
C THR A 7 7.09 -9.71 -10.99
N PRO A 8 6.79 -8.88 -12.03
CA PRO A 8 5.51 -8.93 -12.73
C PRO A 8 5.15 -10.33 -13.22
N LYS A 9 6.13 -11.07 -13.76
CA LYS A 9 5.93 -12.44 -14.24
C LYS A 9 5.47 -13.37 -13.12
N ASN A 10 6.16 -13.39 -11.99
CA ASN A 10 5.80 -14.25 -10.86
C ASN A 10 4.41 -13.88 -10.29
N CYS A 11 4.05 -12.59 -10.27
CA CYS A 11 2.73 -12.16 -9.83
C CYS A 11 1.64 -12.64 -10.78
N ILE A 12 1.88 -12.63 -12.10
CA ILE A 12 0.96 -13.18 -13.10
C ILE A 12 0.77 -14.67 -12.87
N ASP A 13 1.87 -15.41 -12.76
CA ASP A 13 1.82 -16.85 -12.55
C ASP A 13 1.02 -17.22 -11.28
N ILE A 14 1.20 -16.50 -10.19
CA ILE A 14 0.44 -16.68 -8.93
C ILE A 14 -1.07 -16.44 -9.15
N LEU A 15 -1.43 -15.33 -9.80
CA LEU A 15 -2.82 -14.97 -10.04
C LEU A 15 -3.52 -15.94 -11.00
N GLU A 16 -2.82 -16.42 -12.04
CA GLU A 16 -3.34 -17.41 -12.99
C GLU A 16 -3.55 -18.78 -12.34
N HIS A 17 -2.80 -19.11 -11.27
CA HIS A 17 -3.05 -20.31 -10.47
C HIS A 17 -4.16 -20.14 -9.42
N GLY A 18 -4.87 -19.02 -9.41
CA GLY A 18 -6.00 -18.76 -8.50
C GLY A 18 -5.59 -18.35 -7.10
N GLU A 19 -4.32 -17.97 -6.92
CA GLU A 19 -3.81 -17.45 -5.66
C GLU A 19 -3.93 -15.93 -5.59
N ALA A 20 -3.76 -15.35 -4.38
CA ALA A 20 -3.87 -13.92 -4.16
C ALA A 20 -2.50 -13.25 -4.02
N VAL A 21 -2.38 -12.02 -4.54
CA VAL A 21 -1.21 -11.16 -4.39
C VAL A 21 -1.58 -9.92 -3.61
N ILE A 22 -0.82 -9.60 -2.56
CA ILE A 22 -0.96 -8.33 -1.83
C ILE A 22 -0.02 -7.31 -2.47
N ALA A 23 -0.57 -6.17 -2.89
CA ALA A 23 0.19 -5.07 -3.46
C ALA A 23 0.14 -3.84 -2.54
N PHE A 24 1.30 -3.19 -2.37
CA PHE A 24 1.44 -1.90 -1.69
C PHE A 24 1.81 -0.83 -2.73
N PRO A 25 0.83 -0.17 -3.35
CA PRO A 25 1.08 0.65 -4.54
C PRO A 25 1.86 1.94 -4.26
N GLU A 26 1.92 2.41 -3.01
CA GLU A 26 2.77 3.52 -2.60
C GLU A 26 4.27 3.15 -2.62
N GLY A 27 4.59 1.86 -2.48
CA GLY A 27 5.97 1.38 -2.38
C GLY A 27 6.73 2.03 -1.22
N VAL A 28 8.02 2.27 -1.44
CA VAL A 28 8.92 2.88 -0.43
C VAL A 28 8.48 4.28 0.00
N ARG A 29 7.75 5.02 -0.85
CA ARG A 29 7.26 6.37 -0.52
C ARG A 29 6.27 6.36 0.65
N GLY A 30 5.40 5.37 0.70
CA GLY A 30 4.45 5.20 1.82
C GLY A 30 5.14 4.95 3.16
N MET A 31 6.26 4.21 3.14
CA MET A 31 7.03 3.90 4.35
C MET A 31 7.84 5.08 4.89
N ASN A 32 8.19 6.05 4.04
CA ASN A 32 9.11 7.15 4.37
C ASN A 32 8.44 8.46 4.75
N LYS A 33 7.11 8.50 4.79
CA LYS A 33 6.41 9.73 5.16
C LYS A 33 6.54 10.03 6.66
N PRO A 34 6.65 11.32 7.04
CA PRO A 34 6.67 11.71 8.44
C PRO A 34 5.31 11.46 9.09
N PHE A 35 5.29 11.29 10.41
CA PHE A 35 4.07 11.04 11.19
C PHE A 35 3.00 12.13 11.02
N SER A 36 3.39 13.37 10.72
CA SER A 36 2.46 14.47 10.40
C SER A 36 1.60 14.19 9.16
N GLN A 37 2.08 13.33 8.26
CA GLN A 37 1.37 12.90 7.04
C GLN A 37 0.74 11.51 7.18
N ARG A 38 0.57 11.03 8.41
CA ARG A 38 -0.06 9.72 8.64
C ARG A 38 -1.45 9.68 8.00
N TYR A 39 -1.79 8.50 7.47
CA TYR A 39 -3.05 8.24 6.75
C TYR A 39 -3.29 9.06 5.48
N GLN A 40 -2.29 9.85 5.03
CA GLN A 40 -2.32 10.48 3.72
C GLN A 40 -1.65 9.54 2.72
N LEU A 41 -2.41 9.02 1.77
CA LEU A 41 -1.86 8.13 0.76
C LEU A 41 -0.97 8.90 -0.22
N GLN A 42 0.20 8.35 -0.47
CA GLN A 42 1.12 8.85 -1.48
C GLN A 42 0.63 8.50 -2.89
N GLU A 43 1.37 8.89 -3.90
CA GLU A 43 1.08 8.54 -5.28
C GLU A 43 1.23 7.03 -5.51
N PHE A 44 0.25 6.43 -6.18
CA PHE A 44 0.26 5.02 -6.49
C PHE A 44 1.05 4.73 -7.77
N GLY A 45 1.90 3.70 -7.72
CA GLY A 45 2.50 3.15 -8.92
C GLY A 45 1.48 2.36 -9.75
N ASN A 46 1.61 2.36 -11.07
CA ASN A 46 0.63 1.78 -11.99
C ASN A 46 0.74 0.25 -12.15
N GLY A 47 1.80 -0.36 -11.63
CA GLY A 47 2.11 -1.78 -11.85
C GLY A 47 0.99 -2.74 -11.43
N PHE A 48 0.37 -2.51 -10.27
CA PHE A 48 -0.72 -3.34 -9.77
C PHE A 48 -1.96 -3.28 -10.66
N MET A 49 -2.27 -2.12 -11.25
CA MET A 49 -3.41 -1.96 -12.14
C MET A 49 -3.16 -2.66 -13.48
N ARG A 50 -1.95 -2.56 -14.04
CA ARG A 50 -1.57 -3.28 -15.26
C ARG A 50 -1.64 -4.78 -15.04
N LEU A 51 -1.19 -5.27 -13.87
CA LEU A 51 -1.26 -6.67 -13.49
C LEU A 51 -2.72 -7.14 -13.42
N ALA A 52 -3.60 -6.41 -12.73
CA ALA A 52 -5.02 -6.74 -12.62
C ALA A 52 -5.73 -6.76 -13.98
N LEU A 53 -5.40 -5.83 -14.88
CA LEU A 53 -5.95 -5.79 -16.24
C LEU A 53 -5.46 -6.98 -17.08
N GLN A 54 -4.20 -7.38 -16.94
CA GLN A 54 -3.61 -8.48 -17.70
C GLN A 54 -4.20 -9.83 -17.31
N THR A 55 -4.44 -10.05 -16.02
CA THR A 55 -4.96 -11.32 -15.49
C THR A 55 -6.47 -11.32 -15.31
N ASN A 56 -7.16 -10.20 -15.62
CA ASN A 56 -8.59 -9.99 -15.33
C ASN A 56 -8.95 -10.28 -13.86
N THR A 57 -8.02 -10.01 -12.93
CA THR A 57 -8.21 -10.27 -11.50
C THR A 57 -8.86 -9.07 -10.83
N PRO A 58 -9.91 -9.25 -9.99
CA PRO A 58 -10.51 -8.17 -9.24
C PRO A 58 -9.55 -7.64 -8.17
N ILE A 59 -9.63 -6.34 -7.88
CA ILE A 59 -8.85 -5.69 -6.83
C ILE A 59 -9.74 -5.54 -5.60
N VAL A 60 -9.33 -6.13 -4.48
CA VAL A 60 -9.97 -5.93 -3.18
C VAL A 60 -9.21 -4.84 -2.44
N PRO A 61 -9.74 -3.60 -2.35
CA PRO A 61 -9.10 -2.55 -1.58
C PRO A 61 -9.17 -2.89 -0.09
N PHE A 62 -8.08 -2.64 0.62
CA PHE A 62 -8.07 -2.76 2.08
C PHE A 62 -7.38 -1.56 2.73
N ALA A 63 -7.82 -1.21 3.93
CA ALA A 63 -7.29 -0.12 4.72
C ALA A 63 -6.91 -0.61 6.12
N VAL A 64 -5.76 -0.19 6.62
CA VAL A 64 -5.26 -0.51 7.96
C VAL A 64 -5.18 0.78 8.77
N VAL A 65 -5.91 0.85 9.88
CA VAL A 65 -5.86 1.96 10.84
C VAL A 65 -5.16 1.47 12.10
N GLY A 66 -4.20 2.22 12.60
CA GLY A 66 -3.37 1.88 13.77
C GLY A 66 -1.90 1.60 13.42
N SER A 67 -1.60 1.16 12.20
CA SER A 67 -0.24 0.78 11.82
C SER A 67 0.77 1.93 11.87
N GLU A 68 0.34 3.14 11.52
CA GLU A 68 1.23 4.31 11.48
C GLU A 68 1.51 4.92 12.86
N GLU A 69 0.70 4.61 13.86
CA GLU A 69 0.94 5.00 15.25
C GLU A 69 1.84 4.03 16.01
N GLN A 70 2.06 2.81 15.50
CA GLN A 70 2.92 1.82 16.13
C GLN A 70 4.38 2.27 16.21
N ALA A 71 4.88 2.89 15.15
CA ALA A 71 6.25 3.38 15.07
C ALA A 71 6.27 4.76 14.39
N PRO A 72 5.96 5.84 15.14
CA PRO A 72 5.95 7.19 14.58
C PRO A 72 7.30 7.53 13.96
N SER A 73 7.30 7.87 12.67
CA SER A 73 8.49 8.22 11.91
C SER A 73 8.64 9.75 11.82
N LEU A 74 9.88 10.22 12.01
CA LEU A 74 10.25 11.61 11.73
C LEU A 74 10.54 11.85 10.24
N GLY A 75 10.42 10.82 9.42
CA GLY A 75 10.79 10.83 8.00
C GLY A 75 12.01 9.96 7.71
N SER A 76 12.59 10.09 6.52
CA SER A 76 13.81 9.36 6.15
C SER A 76 15.04 10.26 6.19
N PHE A 77 16.16 9.73 6.69
CA PHE A 77 17.45 10.42 6.67
C PHE A 77 18.30 9.91 5.49
N ALA A 78 18.15 10.55 4.34
CA ALA A 78 18.78 10.17 3.09
C ALA A 78 20.32 9.97 3.14
N PRO A 79 21.13 10.79 3.84
CA PRO A 79 22.58 10.56 3.90
C PRO A 79 22.98 9.22 4.52
N ARG A 80 22.30 8.80 5.59
CA ARG A 80 22.58 7.50 6.25
C ARG A 80 22.05 6.31 5.47
N ALA A 81 20.94 6.46 4.76
CA ALA A 81 20.41 5.43 3.90
C ALA A 81 21.39 5.07 2.77
N ARG A 82 22.02 6.08 2.15
CA ARG A 82 23.04 5.88 1.11
C ARG A 82 24.28 5.15 1.63
N LEU A 83 24.72 5.46 2.87
CA LEU A 83 25.89 4.80 3.48
C LEU A 83 25.65 3.30 3.72
N LEU A 84 24.38 2.92 4.00
CA LEU A 84 24.00 1.53 4.27
C LEU A 84 23.48 0.80 3.01
N SER A 85 23.61 1.41 1.81
CA SER A 85 23.07 0.87 0.54
C SER A 85 21.57 0.50 0.62
N MET A 86 20.81 1.16 1.48
CA MET A 86 19.38 0.95 1.65
C MET A 86 18.59 2.02 0.89
N PRO A 87 17.45 1.67 0.27
CA PRO A 87 16.63 2.62 -0.48
C PRO A 87 16.02 3.70 0.41
N ALA A 88 15.90 3.44 1.71
CA ALA A 88 15.43 4.38 2.72
C ALA A 88 15.79 3.90 4.12
N PHE A 89 16.04 4.83 5.02
CA PHE A 89 16.24 4.56 6.44
C PHE A 89 15.24 5.38 7.24
N PRO A 90 14.10 4.76 7.69
CA PRO A 90 13.12 5.49 8.48
C PRO A 90 13.69 5.84 9.86
N LEU A 91 13.64 7.11 10.23
CA LEU A 91 13.94 7.56 11.59
C LEU A 91 12.68 7.36 12.44
N VAL A 92 12.60 6.22 13.12
CA VAL A 92 11.53 5.97 14.09
C VAL A 92 11.84 6.63 15.42
N LEU A 93 10.82 7.23 16.02
CA LEU A 93 10.94 7.96 17.28
C LEU A 93 11.18 7.02 18.48
N THR A 94 10.78 5.76 18.35
CA THR A 94 10.84 4.78 19.44
C THR A 94 11.67 3.57 19.06
N LEU A 95 12.45 3.05 20.04
CA LEU A 95 13.21 1.81 19.90
C LEU A 95 12.29 0.58 19.91
N PHE A 96 11.14 0.68 20.58
CA PHE A 96 10.11 -0.37 20.66
C PHE A 96 8.80 0.13 20.05
N PRO A 97 8.08 -0.75 19.32
CA PRO A 97 6.78 -0.40 18.76
C PRO A 97 5.76 -0.15 19.88
N PHE A 98 4.91 0.85 19.71
CA PHE A 98 3.80 1.08 20.64
C PHE A 98 2.75 -0.02 20.54
N PRO A 99 2.12 -0.41 21.65
CA PRO A 99 1.02 -1.38 21.66
C PRO A 99 -0.27 -0.70 21.17
N VAL A 100 -0.43 -0.64 19.86
CA VAL A 100 -1.60 -0.04 19.20
C VAL A 100 -2.56 -1.11 18.70
N ARG A 101 -3.86 -0.78 18.65
CA ARG A 101 -4.86 -1.64 18.05
C ARG A 101 -4.92 -1.43 16.55
N TYR A 102 -4.84 -2.52 15.79
CA TYR A 102 -5.05 -2.51 14.35
C TYR A 102 -6.51 -2.78 14.01
N HIS A 103 -7.04 -1.95 13.12
CA HIS A 103 -8.33 -2.18 12.49
C HIS A 103 -8.10 -2.33 10.98
N ILE A 104 -8.47 -3.49 10.46
CA ILE A 104 -8.34 -3.80 9.03
C ILE A 104 -9.75 -3.81 8.43
N PHE A 105 -9.93 -3.02 7.39
CA PHE A 105 -11.19 -2.91 6.66
C PHE A 105 -10.97 -3.41 5.24
N PHE A 106 -11.84 -4.29 4.79
CA PHE A 106 -11.87 -4.75 3.40
C PHE A 106 -13.05 -4.10 2.66
N GLY A 107 -12.79 -3.60 1.46
CA GLY A 107 -13.82 -3.07 0.57
C GLY A 107 -14.38 -4.15 -0.37
N ALA A 108 -15.45 -3.80 -1.07
CA ALA A 108 -15.96 -4.66 -2.14
C ALA A 108 -14.92 -4.80 -3.27
N PRO A 109 -14.84 -5.96 -3.92
CA PRO A 109 -13.99 -6.16 -5.09
C PRO A 109 -14.31 -5.15 -6.20
N LEU A 110 -13.27 -4.60 -6.82
CA LEU A 110 -13.36 -3.69 -7.96
C LEU A 110 -12.86 -4.41 -9.20
N GLU A 111 -13.72 -4.52 -10.20
CA GLU A 111 -13.36 -5.11 -11.49
C GLU A 111 -12.96 -4.00 -12.47
N PHE A 112 -11.84 -4.19 -13.11
CA PHE A 112 -11.36 -3.31 -14.17
C PHE A 112 -11.17 -4.11 -15.47
N ARG A 113 -11.51 -3.49 -16.59
CA ARG A 113 -11.31 -4.06 -17.92
C ARG A 113 -10.60 -3.07 -18.82
N GLY A 114 -9.80 -3.55 -19.74
CA GLY A 114 -9.09 -2.72 -20.70
C GLY A 114 -7.74 -3.30 -21.10
N ASN A 115 -7.00 -2.55 -21.90
CA ASN A 115 -5.69 -2.96 -22.36
C ASN A 115 -4.64 -2.72 -21.25
N PRO A 116 -3.92 -3.76 -20.75
CA PRO A 116 -2.86 -3.59 -19.75
C PRO A 116 -1.68 -2.74 -20.27
N HIS A 117 -1.49 -2.67 -21.60
CA HIS A 117 -0.49 -1.85 -22.28
C HIS A 117 -1.07 -0.55 -22.84
N GLY A 118 -2.26 -0.16 -22.42
CA GLY A 118 -2.90 1.09 -22.81
C GLY A 118 -2.17 2.32 -22.31
N GLU A 119 -2.66 3.49 -22.71
CA GLU A 119 -2.11 4.78 -22.33
C GLU A 119 -2.00 4.95 -20.82
N ASP A 120 -0.88 5.49 -20.36
CA ASP A 120 -0.61 5.70 -18.93
C ASP A 120 -1.72 6.50 -18.25
N GLU A 121 -2.28 7.49 -18.91
CA GLU A 121 -3.35 8.33 -18.37
C GLU A 121 -4.61 7.52 -18.01
N VAL A 122 -4.97 6.54 -18.85
CA VAL A 122 -6.13 5.66 -18.59
C VAL A 122 -5.86 4.73 -17.40
N ILE A 123 -4.63 4.21 -17.31
CA ILE A 123 -4.20 3.35 -16.20
C ILE A 123 -4.17 4.14 -14.88
N VAL A 124 -3.63 5.35 -14.88
CA VAL A 124 -3.60 6.26 -13.73
C VAL A 124 -5.02 6.55 -13.24
N LYS A 125 -5.95 6.90 -14.13
CA LYS A 125 -7.36 7.16 -13.75
C LYS A 125 -8.01 5.96 -13.05
N LYS A 126 -7.69 4.73 -13.47
CA LYS A 126 -8.18 3.51 -12.81
C LYS A 126 -7.51 3.29 -11.46
N ALA A 127 -6.20 3.50 -11.37
CA ALA A 127 -5.47 3.43 -10.10
C ALA A 127 -5.99 4.45 -9.07
N ASP A 128 -6.32 5.66 -9.51
CA ASP A 128 -6.91 6.70 -8.67
C ASP A 128 -8.30 6.34 -8.14
N GLN A 129 -9.07 5.53 -8.86
CA GLN A 129 -10.34 5.03 -8.33
C GLN A 129 -10.12 4.12 -7.12
N VAL A 130 -9.13 3.22 -7.21
CA VAL A 130 -8.74 2.35 -6.09
C VAL A 130 -8.22 3.20 -4.92
N LYS A 131 -7.35 4.18 -5.19
CA LYS A 131 -6.80 5.09 -4.19
C LYS A 131 -7.90 5.82 -3.42
N ARG A 132 -8.84 6.46 -4.15
CA ARG A 132 -9.99 7.16 -3.53
C ARG A 132 -10.85 6.23 -2.67
N ARG A 133 -11.01 4.96 -3.08
CA ARG A 133 -11.74 3.98 -2.29
C ARG A 133 -11.03 3.69 -0.97
N ILE A 134 -9.71 3.50 -1.00
CA ILE A 134 -8.90 3.28 0.21
C ILE A 134 -8.91 4.52 1.11
N GLU A 135 -8.79 5.72 0.56
CA GLU A 135 -8.88 6.99 1.31
C GLU A 135 -10.22 7.13 2.04
N ALA A 136 -11.33 6.81 1.36
CA ALA A 136 -12.65 6.81 1.98
C ALA A 136 -12.74 5.79 3.14
N MET A 137 -12.18 4.59 2.97
CA MET A 137 -12.15 3.54 4.00
C MET A 137 -11.27 3.95 5.19
N LEU A 138 -10.11 4.58 4.95
CA LEU A 138 -9.26 5.14 6.00
C LEU A 138 -10.00 6.21 6.79
N GLY A 139 -10.64 7.15 6.11
CA GLY A 139 -11.44 8.21 6.76
C GLY A 139 -12.59 7.65 7.60
N GLU A 140 -13.27 6.61 7.13
CA GLU A 140 -14.32 5.92 7.89
C GLU A 140 -13.74 5.16 9.08
N GLY A 141 -12.65 4.42 8.89
CA GLY A 141 -11.98 3.70 9.95
C GLY A 141 -11.46 4.61 11.07
N LEU A 142 -10.89 5.76 10.71
CA LEU A 142 -10.47 6.77 11.67
C LEU A 142 -11.63 7.36 12.48
N ARG A 143 -12.80 7.59 11.85
CA ARG A 143 -14.00 8.06 12.56
C ARG A 143 -14.59 7.01 13.49
N ARG A 144 -14.54 5.72 13.13
CA ARG A 144 -15.05 4.62 13.94
C ARG A 144 -14.12 4.24 15.09
N ARG A 145 -12.86 4.59 15.01
CA ARG A 145 -11.88 4.28 16.04
C ARG A 145 -12.16 5.06 17.31
N GLN A 146 -12.41 4.35 18.41
CA GLN A 146 -12.68 4.93 19.73
C GLN A 146 -11.40 5.27 20.50
N SER A 147 -10.32 4.51 20.29
CA SER A 147 -9.04 4.69 20.97
C SER A 147 -7.87 4.32 20.06
N ILE A 148 -6.70 4.90 20.33
CA ILE A 148 -5.42 4.52 19.70
C ILE A 148 -4.85 3.28 20.39
N PHE A 149 -4.98 3.23 21.70
CA PHE A 149 -4.52 2.16 22.56
C PHE A 149 -5.74 1.40 23.08
N PHE A 150 -5.67 0.07 23.16
CA PHE A 150 -6.65 -0.88 23.72
C PHE A 150 -8.13 -0.46 23.76
#